data_9d8cfdd9b0314480d06262fd8cd8ec01
#
_entry.id   9d8cfdd9b0314480d06262fd8cd8ec01
#
_cell.length_a   1.000
_cell.length_b   1.000
_cell.length_c   1.000
_cell.angle_alpha   90.00
_cell.angle_beta   90.00
_cell.angle_gamma   90.00
#
_symmetry.space_group_name_H-M   'P 1'
#
loop_
_entity.id
_entity.type
_entity.pdbx_description
1 polymer ?
#
loop_
_entity_poly.entity_id
_entity_poly.type
_entity_poly.pdbx_seq_one_letter_code
_entity_poly.pdbx_strand_id
1 'polypeptide(L)'
;DKTPHEFQVNAGKTEVGIDVVNLKKPEITVKKVDSIVGGGVEGAKFEIFYAGTGGTGSPAGTYESLGTKYTDANGIIHLDHLKEGWYRFTEVEAPEGYQLDEPSTQEIYLKGDDNAELTFKDTPLSAIIVMKKDGVNGKALPGATFQLRYLGGTSGTGGTVIGEKVTDQNGVCSWTGLKAGTYIVEEVKPAPGYNIVEGPKTVYISGKAQDVITVSFDNSPDGTLLIKKVDAKNPTKVLAGAKFR
;
A
#
# COMPACT_ATOMS: atom_id res chain seq x y z
N ASP A 1 -27.02 8.95 -27.17
CA ASP A 1 -28.27 8.59 -27.81
C ASP A 1 -28.10 8.69 -29.32
N LYS A 2 -28.40 7.60 -30.04
CA LYS A 2 -28.37 7.56 -31.52
C LYS A 2 -29.78 7.50 -32.11
N THR A 3 -30.80 7.62 -31.27
CA THR A 3 -32.21 7.58 -31.70
C THR A 3 -32.55 8.90 -32.40
N PRO A 4 -33.05 8.90 -33.63
CA PRO A 4 -33.54 10.10 -34.23
C PRO A 4 -34.73 10.67 -33.43
N HIS A 5 -34.67 11.93 -33.10
CA HIS A 5 -35.77 12.63 -32.42
C HIS A 5 -36.51 13.45 -33.45
N GLU A 6 -37.79 13.14 -33.71
CA GLU A 6 -38.67 13.93 -34.53
C GLU A 6 -39.42 14.94 -33.66
N PHE A 7 -39.49 16.18 -34.11
CA PHE A 7 -40.23 17.21 -33.42
C PHE A 7 -40.97 18.10 -34.43
N GLN A 8 -42.11 18.58 -34.03
CA GLN A 8 -42.94 19.46 -34.86
C GLN A 8 -42.84 20.88 -34.34
N VAL A 9 -42.47 21.80 -35.21
CA VAL A 9 -42.49 23.24 -34.92
C VAL A 9 -43.82 23.82 -35.39
N ASN A 10 -44.64 24.33 -34.47
CA ASN A 10 -45.90 24.95 -34.77
C ASN A 10 -45.73 26.43 -35.11
N ALA A 11 -46.52 26.95 -36.07
CA ALA A 11 -46.50 28.34 -36.42
C ALA A 11 -46.80 29.23 -35.19
N GLY A 12 -45.98 30.27 -34.99
CA GLY A 12 -46.11 31.20 -33.86
C GLY A 12 -45.21 30.92 -32.66
N LYS A 13 -44.42 29.82 -32.66
CA LYS A 13 -43.34 29.63 -31.71
C LYS A 13 -41.99 30.00 -32.31
N THR A 14 -41.25 30.84 -31.61
CA THR A 14 -39.95 31.38 -32.07
C THR A 14 -38.75 30.52 -31.67
N GLU A 15 -38.93 29.54 -30.76
CA GLU A 15 -37.85 28.71 -30.25
C GLU A 15 -38.36 27.33 -29.83
N VAL A 16 -37.63 26.29 -30.20
CA VAL A 16 -37.82 24.93 -29.72
C VAL A 16 -36.45 24.44 -29.21
N GLY A 17 -36.35 24.29 -27.91
CA GLY A 17 -35.13 23.72 -27.27
C GLY A 17 -35.22 22.21 -27.19
N ILE A 18 -34.13 21.54 -27.48
CA ILE A 18 -33.95 20.09 -27.28
C ILE A 18 -32.66 19.88 -26.45
N ASP A 19 -32.82 19.24 -25.31
CA ASP A 19 -31.66 18.83 -24.51
C ASP A 19 -31.18 17.43 -24.95
N VAL A 20 -29.96 17.35 -25.43
CA VAL A 20 -29.32 16.07 -25.80
C VAL A 20 -28.32 15.76 -24.74
N VAL A 21 -28.52 14.65 -24.00
CA VAL A 21 -27.64 14.19 -22.94
C VAL A 21 -26.80 13.04 -23.45
N ASN A 22 -25.48 13.18 -23.36
CA ASN A 22 -24.53 12.10 -23.59
C ASN A 22 -23.99 11.59 -22.24
N LEU A 23 -24.14 10.32 -21.99
CA LEU A 23 -23.50 9.66 -20.84
C LEU A 23 -22.02 9.45 -21.13
N LYS A 24 -21.17 9.65 -20.13
CA LYS A 24 -19.75 9.25 -20.18
C LYS A 24 -19.70 7.72 -20.29
N LYS A 25 -18.75 7.20 -21.02
CA LYS A 25 -18.48 5.76 -21.01
C LYS A 25 -17.93 5.35 -19.65
N PRO A 26 -18.24 4.12 -19.17
CA PRO A 26 -17.75 3.66 -17.87
C PRO A 26 -16.24 3.49 -17.85
N GLU A 27 -15.69 3.59 -16.66
CA GLU A 27 -14.29 3.35 -16.36
C GLU A 27 -14.18 2.45 -15.11
N ILE A 28 -13.07 1.73 -14.99
CA ILE A 28 -12.79 0.88 -13.85
C ILE A 28 -11.32 0.94 -13.46
N THR A 29 -11.08 0.93 -12.16
CA THR A 29 -9.75 0.80 -11.58
C THR A 29 -9.66 -0.56 -10.88
N VAL A 30 -8.71 -1.39 -11.29
CA VAL A 30 -8.35 -2.63 -10.58
C VAL A 30 -7.15 -2.32 -9.70
N LYS A 31 -7.27 -2.59 -8.41
CA LYS A 31 -6.19 -2.44 -7.41
C LYS A 31 -5.70 -3.80 -6.97
N LYS A 32 -4.40 -3.99 -7.05
CA LYS A 32 -3.70 -5.12 -6.46
C LYS A 32 -2.95 -4.66 -5.23
N VAL A 33 -3.21 -5.28 -4.09
CA VAL A 33 -2.64 -4.86 -2.81
C VAL A 33 -2.04 -6.05 -2.05
N ASP A 34 -0.99 -5.76 -1.30
CA ASP A 34 -0.40 -6.67 -0.33
C ASP A 34 -1.38 -6.89 0.84
N SER A 35 -1.66 -8.16 1.17
CA SER A 35 -2.64 -8.53 2.20
C SER A 35 -2.19 -8.19 3.64
N ILE A 36 -0.89 -7.97 3.86
CA ILE A 36 -0.31 -7.67 5.19
C ILE A 36 -0.18 -6.17 5.41
N VAL A 37 0.43 -5.46 4.44
CA VAL A 37 0.74 -4.03 4.61
C VAL A 37 -0.19 -3.09 3.84
N GLY A 38 -1.03 -3.63 2.94
CA GLY A 38 -2.02 -2.85 2.18
C GLY A 38 -1.44 -1.99 1.06
N GLY A 39 -0.13 -2.05 0.81
CA GLY A 39 0.52 -1.33 -0.29
C GLY A 39 0.17 -1.91 -1.65
N GLY A 40 0.21 -1.07 -2.71
CA GLY A 40 0.04 -1.53 -4.08
C GLY A 40 1.14 -2.50 -4.51
N VAL A 41 0.78 -3.51 -5.31
CA VAL A 41 1.72 -4.54 -5.80
C VAL A 41 1.83 -4.48 -7.31
N GLU A 42 3.05 -4.20 -7.80
CA GLU A 42 3.37 -4.14 -9.23
C GLU A 42 3.50 -5.54 -9.85
N GLY A 43 3.13 -5.68 -11.13
CA GLY A 43 3.44 -6.84 -11.95
C GLY A 43 2.45 -8.00 -11.84
N ALA A 44 1.34 -7.87 -11.12
CA ALA A 44 0.25 -8.84 -11.15
C ALA A 44 -0.38 -8.89 -12.54
N LYS A 45 -0.56 -10.08 -13.09
CA LYS A 45 -1.09 -10.28 -14.44
C LYS A 45 -2.57 -10.64 -14.39
N PHE A 46 -3.36 -9.79 -15.04
CA PHE A 46 -4.80 -9.99 -15.16
C PHE A 46 -5.21 -10.31 -16.59
N GLU A 47 -6.06 -11.30 -16.76
CA GLU A 47 -6.83 -11.49 -17.98
C GLU A 47 -8.21 -10.87 -17.82
N ILE A 48 -8.63 -10.10 -18.84
CA ILE A 48 -9.85 -9.29 -18.80
C ILE A 48 -10.80 -9.84 -19.85
N PHE A 49 -12.06 -9.99 -19.46
CA PHE A 49 -13.10 -10.54 -20.32
C PHE A 49 -14.33 -9.64 -20.38
N TYR A 50 -15.09 -9.75 -21.47
CA TYR A 50 -16.35 -9.03 -21.68
C TYR A 50 -17.43 -9.97 -22.18
N ALA A 51 -18.67 -9.85 -21.68
CA ALA A 51 -19.80 -10.72 -22.02
C ALA A 51 -21.09 -9.97 -22.43
N GLY A 52 -20.95 -8.71 -22.89
CA GLY A 52 -22.13 -7.95 -23.35
C GLY A 52 -23.07 -7.48 -22.24
N THR A 53 -24.23 -6.98 -22.64
CA THR A 53 -25.16 -6.24 -21.76
C THR A 53 -26.24 -7.08 -21.06
N GLY A 54 -26.29 -8.37 -21.18
CA GLY A 54 -27.26 -9.35 -20.62
C GLY A 54 -28.17 -9.01 -19.43
N GLY A 55 -28.21 -7.77 -18.98
CA GLY A 55 -28.94 -7.32 -17.80
C GLY A 55 -28.11 -7.36 -16.51
N THR A 56 -28.60 -6.72 -15.44
CA THR A 56 -27.85 -6.54 -14.18
C THR A 56 -27.72 -7.84 -13.34
N GLY A 57 -28.38 -8.93 -13.71
CA GLY A 57 -28.38 -10.18 -12.95
C GLY A 57 -27.41 -11.24 -13.48
N SER A 58 -27.09 -11.23 -14.78
CA SER A 58 -26.17 -12.20 -15.39
C SER A 58 -25.74 -11.76 -16.80
N PRO A 59 -24.57 -12.21 -17.29
CA PRO A 59 -24.12 -11.90 -18.63
C PRO A 59 -25.05 -12.53 -19.71
N ALA A 60 -25.15 -11.87 -20.87
CA ALA A 60 -25.97 -12.32 -22.01
C ALA A 60 -25.36 -13.49 -22.78
N GLY A 61 -24.08 -13.75 -22.60
CA GLY A 61 -23.35 -14.74 -23.39
C GLY A 61 -22.08 -15.21 -22.72
N THR A 62 -21.23 -15.85 -23.52
CA THR A 62 -19.90 -16.29 -23.09
C THR A 62 -18.98 -15.08 -22.95
N TYR A 63 -18.07 -15.15 -21.98
CA TYR A 63 -17.01 -14.17 -21.82
C TYR A 63 -15.95 -14.31 -22.93
N GLU A 64 -15.71 -13.22 -23.64
CA GLU A 64 -14.66 -13.12 -24.65
C GLU A 64 -13.44 -12.39 -24.04
N SER A 65 -12.23 -12.92 -24.23
CA SER A 65 -11.01 -12.31 -23.73
C SER A 65 -10.71 -11.00 -24.46
N LEU A 66 -10.46 -9.96 -23.69
CA LEU A 66 -9.96 -8.66 -24.17
C LEU A 66 -8.43 -8.58 -24.10
N GLY A 67 -7.77 -9.65 -23.66
CA GLY A 67 -6.33 -9.74 -23.47
C GLY A 67 -5.89 -9.53 -22.03
N THR A 68 -4.57 -9.40 -21.84
CA THR A 68 -3.95 -9.31 -20.53
C THR A 68 -3.42 -7.91 -20.24
N LYS A 69 -3.40 -7.56 -18.94
CA LYS A 69 -2.79 -6.34 -18.39
C LYS A 69 -1.98 -6.68 -17.15
N TYR A 70 -1.01 -5.83 -16.83
CA TYR A 70 -0.20 -5.92 -15.62
C TYR A 70 -0.46 -4.70 -14.75
N THR A 71 -0.42 -4.87 -13.43
CA THR A 71 -0.47 -3.74 -12.50
C THR A 71 0.80 -2.91 -12.57
N ASP A 72 0.64 -1.59 -12.48
CA ASP A 72 1.75 -0.61 -12.45
C ASP A 72 2.46 -0.59 -11.07
N ALA A 73 3.43 0.32 -10.90
CA ALA A 73 4.19 0.50 -9.66
C ALA A 73 3.33 0.88 -8.43
N ASN A 74 2.08 1.31 -8.64
CA ASN A 74 1.11 1.60 -7.59
C ASN A 74 0.13 0.45 -7.37
N GLY A 75 0.30 -0.68 -8.08
CA GLY A 75 -0.60 -1.82 -8.05
C GLY A 75 -1.90 -1.58 -8.82
N ILE A 76 -1.91 -0.72 -9.85
CA ILE A 76 -3.12 -0.27 -10.51
C ILE A 76 -3.16 -0.72 -11.98
N ILE A 77 -4.34 -1.17 -12.42
CA ILE A 77 -4.76 -1.19 -13.82
C ILE A 77 -5.95 -0.24 -13.94
N HIS A 78 -5.85 0.76 -14.78
CA HIS A 78 -6.95 1.66 -15.10
C HIS A 78 -7.44 1.40 -16.53
N LEU A 79 -8.76 1.28 -16.71
CA LEU A 79 -9.42 1.10 -17.99
C LEU A 79 -10.53 2.13 -18.13
N ASP A 80 -10.52 2.88 -19.21
CA ASP A 80 -11.47 3.93 -19.53
C ASP A 80 -12.21 3.64 -20.84
N HIS A 81 -13.23 4.47 -21.15
CA HIS A 81 -14.01 4.40 -22.40
C HIS A 81 -14.58 3.00 -22.70
N LEU A 82 -14.90 2.25 -21.66
CA LEU A 82 -15.41 0.89 -21.76
C LEU A 82 -16.81 0.86 -22.39
N LYS A 83 -17.21 -0.30 -22.89
CA LYS A 83 -18.59 -0.56 -23.30
C LYS A 83 -19.43 -0.87 -22.06
N GLU A 84 -20.73 -0.58 -22.11
CA GLU A 84 -21.67 -1.08 -21.13
C GLU A 84 -21.77 -2.60 -21.20
N GLY A 85 -21.80 -3.29 -20.05
CA GLY A 85 -21.95 -4.74 -19.97
C GLY A 85 -21.12 -5.38 -18.84
N TRP A 86 -21.09 -6.71 -18.87
CA TRP A 86 -20.40 -7.54 -17.90
C TRP A 86 -18.93 -7.65 -18.23
N TYR A 87 -18.11 -7.44 -17.19
CA TYR A 87 -16.67 -7.65 -17.21
C TYR A 87 -16.28 -8.68 -16.16
N ARG A 88 -15.27 -9.49 -16.50
CA ARG A 88 -14.59 -10.40 -15.57
C ARG A 88 -13.11 -10.06 -15.58
N PHE A 89 -12.55 -9.96 -14.40
CA PHE A 89 -11.12 -9.77 -14.18
C PHE A 89 -10.62 -11.02 -13.45
N THR A 90 -9.66 -11.72 -14.05
CA THR A 90 -9.04 -12.90 -13.45
C THR A 90 -7.55 -12.65 -13.31
N GLU A 91 -7.04 -12.69 -12.11
CA GLU A 91 -5.61 -12.73 -11.89
C GLU A 91 -5.11 -14.13 -12.26
N VAL A 92 -4.20 -14.18 -13.21
CA VAL A 92 -3.67 -15.43 -13.77
C VAL A 92 -2.25 -15.73 -13.33
N GLU A 93 -1.56 -14.70 -12.80
CA GLU A 93 -0.19 -14.84 -12.31
C GLU A 93 0.07 -13.79 -11.22
N ALA A 94 0.45 -14.25 -10.04
CA ALA A 94 0.90 -13.38 -8.96
C ALA A 94 2.28 -12.79 -9.28
N PRO A 95 2.60 -11.59 -8.78
CA PRO A 95 3.94 -11.03 -8.89
C PRO A 95 5.00 -11.86 -8.18
N GLU A 96 6.27 -11.72 -8.58
CA GLU A 96 7.39 -12.37 -7.90
C GLU A 96 7.40 -12.02 -6.40
N GLY A 97 7.44 -13.03 -5.54
CA GLY A 97 7.44 -12.87 -4.08
C GLY A 97 6.05 -12.90 -3.45
N TYR A 98 5.00 -13.12 -4.24
CA TYR A 98 3.62 -13.23 -3.77
C TYR A 98 3.00 -14.57 -4.13
N GLN A 99 2.01 -14.98 -3.34
CA GLN A 99 1.15 -16.12 -3.61
C GLN A 99 -0.15 -15.59 -4.22
N LEU A 100 -0.61 -16.25 -5.28
CA LEU A 100 -1.94 -15.98 -5.84
C LEU A 100 -3.00 -16.40 -4.81
N ASP A 101 -3.74 -15.44 -4.29
CA ASP A 101 -4.79 -15.69 -3.32
C ASP A 101 -6.18 -15.75 -3.98
N GLU A 102 -7.11 -16.45 -3.34
CA GLU A 102 -8.50 -16.47 -3.75
C GLU A 102 -9.34 -15.42 -2.98
N PRO A 103 -10.35 -14.82 -3.62
CA PRO A 103 -10.78 -15.04 -5.01
C PRO A 103 -9.87 -14.33 -6.03
N SER A 104 -9.30 -15.11 -6.95
CA SER A 104 -8.51 -14.59 -8.08
C SER A 104 -9.36 -14.03 -9.22
N THR A 105 -10.69 -14.16 -9.14
CA THR A 105 -11.63 -13.69 -10.15
C THR A 105 -12.75 -12.86 -9.52
N GLN A 106 -13.05 -11.72 -10.16
CA GLN A 106 -14.19 -10.88 -9.82
C GLN A 106 -14.94 -10.45 -11.09
N GLU A 107 -16.26 -10.30 -10.96
CA GLU A 107 -17.15 -9.90 -12.05
C GLU A 107 -17.91 -8.63 -11.67
N ILE A 108 -18.15 -7.77 -12.66
CA ILE A 108 -18.88 -6.53 -12.48
C ILE A 108 -19.66 -6.15 -13.73
N TYR A 109 -20.86 -5.62 -13.55
CA TYR A 109 -21.61 -4.95 -14.61
C TYR A 109 -21.31 -3.45 -14.59
N LEU A 110 -20.86 -2.91 -15.72
CA LEU A 110 -20.59 -1.49 -15.90
C LEU A 110 -21.63 -0.89 -16.85
N LYS A 111 -22.16 0.27 -16.48
CA LYS A 111 -23.06 1.11 -17.32
C LYS A 111 -22.52 2.50 -17.47
N GLY A 112 -23.18 3.33 -18.27
CA GLY A 112 -22.76 4.71 -18.49
C GLY A 112 -22.56 5.47 -17.17
N ASP A 113 -21.54 6.34 -17.13
CA ASP A 113 -21.10 7.15 -15.99
C ASP A 113 -20.51 6.36 -14.79
N ASP A 114 -20.42 5.02 -14.83
CA ASP A 114 -19.80 4.27 -13.75
C ASP A 114 -18.29 4.56 -13.70
N ASN A 115 -17.82 4.80 -12.47
CA ASN A 115 -16.41 4.80 -12.10
C ASN A 115 -16.22 3.78 -10.98
N ALA A 116 -15.90 2.55 -11.39
CA ALA A 116 -15.87 1.40 -10.49
C ALA A 116 -14.45 1.08 -10.00
N GLU A 117 -14.37 0.36 -8.89
CA GLU A 117 -13.12 -0.14 -8.33
C GLU A 117 -13.26 -1.60 -7.92
N LEU A 118 -12.28 -2.44 -8.29
CA LEU A 118 -12.11 -3.79 -7.80
C LEU A 118 -10.77 -3.90 -7.07
N THR A 119 -10.76 -4.60 -5.94
CA THR A 119 -9.54 -4.82 -5.17
C THR A 119 -9.25 -6.31 -5.07
N PHE A 120 -8.04 -6.70 -5.46
CA PHE A 120 -7.47 -8.03 -5.31
C PHE A 120 -6.32 -7.98 -4.31
N LYS A 121 -6.17 -9.04 -3.51
CA LYS A 121 -5.13 -9.13 -2.48
C LYS A 121 -4.28 -10.35 -2.75
N ASP A 122 -2.97 -10.22 -2.54
CA ASP A 122 -2.08 -11.38 -2.47
C ASP A 122 -1.31 -11.39 -1.17
N THR A 123 -0.99 -12.59 -0.72
CA THR A 123 -0.16 -12.80 0.47
C THR A 123 1.31 -12.85 0.06
N PRO A 124 2.16 -11.99 0.64
CA PRO A 124 3.59 -12.06 0.37
C PRO A 124 4.17 -13.39 0.88
N LEU A 125 5.02 -14.01 0.07
CA LEU A 125 5.73 -15.25 0.44
C LEU A 125 6.73 -15.03 1.57
N SER A 126 7.24 -13.79 1.70
CA SER A 126 8.25 -13.45 2.70
C SER A 126 8.10 -12.01 3.18
N ALA A 127 8.47 -11.77 4.44
CA ALA A 127 8.51 -10.44 5.03
C ALA A 127 9.61 -10.32 6.10
N ILE A 128 10.19 -9.12 6.22
CA ILE A 128 10.97 -8.71 7.38
C ILE A 128 10.18 -7.61 8.09
N ILE A 129 9.80 -7.86 9.33
CA ILE A 129 9.10 -6.92 10.21
C ILE A 129 10.09 -6.41 11.24
N VAL A 130 10.24 -5.10 11.35
CA VAL A 130 11.04 -4.44 12.37
C VAL A 130 10.12 -3.95 13.48
N MET A 131 10.47 -4.27 14.73
CA MET A 131 9.81 -3.75 15.93
C MET A 131 10.79 -2.87 16.70
N LYS A 132 10.48 -1.58 16.83
CA LYS A 132 11.29 -0.60 17.53
C LYS A 132 10.71 -0.26 18.89
N LYS A 133 11.54 -0.35 19.95
CA LYS A 133 11.12 -0.17 21.34
C LYS A 133 12.09 0.72 22.12
N ASP A 134 11.57 1.31 23.17
CA ASP A 134 12.35 1.93 24.23
C ASP A 134 12.98 0.81 25.08
N GLY A 135 14.31 0.78 25.14
CA GLY A 135 15.07 -0.22 25.87
C GLY A 135 14.91 -0.16 27.40
N VAL A 136 14.30 0.89 27.94
CA VAL A 136 14.07 1.05 29.37
C VAL A 136 12.68 0.56 29.80
N ASN A 137 11.65 0.91 29.01
CA ASN A 137 10.24 0.64 29.42
C ASN A 137 9.47 -0.24 28.43
N GLY A 138 10.09 -0.62 27.30
CA GLY A 138 9.51 -1.50 26.30
C GLY A 138 8.41 -0.86 25.42
N LYS A 139 8.18 0.44 25.53
CA LYS A 139 7.19 1.13 24.69
C LYS A 139 7.60 1.16 23.24
N ALA A 140 6.63 1.06 22.35
CA ALA A 140 6.84 1.23 20.92
C ALA A 140 7.39 2.63 20.59
N LEU A 141 8.35 2.71 19.67
CA LEU A 141 8.97 3.95 19.25
C LEU A 141 8.67 4.26 17.78
N PRO A 142 7.79 5.23 17.50
CA PRO A 142 7.56 5.74 16.17
C PRO A 142 8.68 6.68 15.71
N GLY A 143 8.87 6.81 14.40
CA GLY A 143 9.75 7.80 13.79
C GLY A 143 11.23 7.38 13.69
N ALA A 144 11.60 6.17 14.04
CA ALA A 144 12.92 5.62 13.73
C ALA A 144 12.99 5.21 12.25
N THR A 145 14.12 5.50 11.59
CA THR A 145 14.32 5.12 10.18
C THR A 145 15.24 3.92 10.08
N PHE A 146 14.76 2.91 9.36
CA PHE A 146 15.51 1.68 9.06
C PHE A 146 15.81 1.58 7.57
N GLN A 147 17.01 1.11 7.25
CA GLN A 147 17.44 0.76 5.89
C GLN A 147 17.53 -0.76 5.76
N LEU A 148 16.99 -1.30 4.67
CA LEU A 148 17.16 -2.69 4.28
C LEU A 148 18.15 -2.79 3.12
N ARG A 149 19.14 -3.70 3.24
CA ARG A 149 20.09 -4.02 2.18
C ARG A 149 20.05 -5.52 1.85
N TYR A 150 20.13 -5.86 0.57
CA TYR A 150 20.21 -7.24 0.08
C TYR A 150 21.65 -7.61 -0.23
N LEU A 151 22.16 -8.67 0.41
CA LEU A 151 23.52 -9.20 0.20
C LEU A 151 23.58 -10.27 -0.89
N GLY A 152 22.44 -10.80 -1.33
CA GLY A 152 22.43 -11.98 -2.19
C GLY A 152 22.80 -13.26 -1.44
N GLY A 153 23.50 -14.14 -2.11
CA GLY A 153 24.07 -15.35 -1.53
C GLY A 153 25.47 -15.17 -0.91
N THR A 154 25.98 -13.92 -0.84
CA THR A 154 27.34 -13.62 -0.37
C THR A 154 27.32 -13.08 1.06
N SER A 155 28.35 -13.39 1.84
CA SER A 155 28.61 -12.76 3.14
C SER A 155 29.36 -11.44 2.95
N GLY A 156 28.99 -10.38 3.66
CA GLY A 156 29.69 -9.09 3.61
C GLY A 156 28.86 -7.96 4.22
N THR A 157 29.49 -6.79 4.37
CA THR A 157 28.84 -5.57 4.90
C THR A 157 28.29 -4.66 3.82
N GLY A 158 28.52 -4.99 2.55
CA GLY A 158 27.99 -4.29 1.39
C GLY A 158 26.50 -4.61 1.14
N GLY A 159 26.16 -4.75 -0.11
CA GLY A 159 24.83 -5.11 -0.56
C GLY A 159 24.08 -3.96 -1.23
N THR A 160 23.04 -4.33 -1.96
CA THR A 160 22.18 -3.36 -2.65
C THR A 160 21.13 -2.82 -1.69
N VAL A 161 21.01 -1.50 -1.59
CA VAL A 161 19.94 -0.86 -0.81
C VAL A 161 18.60 -1.16 -1.47
N ILE A 162 17.69 -1.78 -0.71
CA ILE A 162 16.31 -2.03 -1.12
C ILE A 162 15.46 -0.77 -0.86
N GLY A 163 15.69 -0.11 0.27
CA GLY A 163 14.99 1.11 0.63
C GLY A 163 15.05 1.42 2.12
N GLU A 164 14.44 2.55 2.47
CA GLU A 164 14.30 3.00 3.85
C GLU A 164 12.83 3.05 4.23
N LYS A 165 12.53 2.73 5.49
CA LYS A 165 11.20 2.86 6.08
C LYS A 165 11.25 3.42 7.48
N VAL A 166 10.21 4.18 7.82
CA VAL A 166 10.05 4.81 9.14
C VAL A 166 9.07 4.01 9.96
N THR A 167 9.36 3.81 11.24
CA THR A 167 8.43 3.11 12.15
C THR A 167 7.16 3.92 12.39
N ASP A 168 6.01 3.23 12.34
CA ASP A 168 4.68 3.77 12.58
C ASP A 168 4.40 4.03 14.07
N GLN A 169 3.15 4.38 14.44
CA GLN A 169 2.71 4.64 15.82
C GLN A 169 2.87 3.42 16.73
N ASN A 170 2.94 2.21 16.17
CA ASN A 170 3.17 0.96 16.89
C ASN A 170 4.66 0.59 16.97
N GLY A 171 5.56 1.46 16.49
CA GLY A 171 6.98 1.20 16.40
C GLY A 171 7.35 0.16 15.34
N VAL A 172 6.53 -0.01 14.30
CA VAL A 172 6.69 -1.07 13.30
C VAL A 172 6.97 -0.49 11.93
N CYS A 173 7.91 -1.10 11.20
CA CYS A 173 8.00 -0.99 9.75
C CYS A 173 8.30 -2.36 9.15
N SER A 174 8.01 -2.59 7.88
CA SER A 174 8.18 -3.90 7.26
C SER A 174 8.48 -3.82 5.76
N TRP A 175 9.17 -4.85 5.26
CA TRP A 175 9.38 -5.11 3.83
C TRP A 175 8.81 -6.48 3.51
N THR A 176 8.07 -6.58 2.41
CA THR A 176 7.35 -7.76 1.94
C THR A 176 7.78 -8.12 0.53
N GLY A 177 7.39 -9.30 0.04
CA GLY A 177 7.74 -9.75 -1.31
C GLY A 177 9.26 -9.90 -1.54
N LEU A 178 10.00 -10.27 -0.49
CA LEU A 178 11.45 -10.33 -0.54
C LEU A 178 11.94 -11.61 -1.23
N LYS A 179 12.96 -11.49 -2.07
CA LYS A 179 13.65 -12.64 -2.68
C LYS A 179 14.39 -13.48 -1.65
N ALA A 180 14.60 -14.75 -1.96
CA ALA A 180 15.49 -15.57 -1.15
C ALA A 180 16.90 -14.98 -1.07
N GLY A 181 17.51 -15.03 0.10
CA GLY A 181 18.86 -14.54 0.34
C GLY A 181 19.06 -13.86 1.68
N THR A 182 20.22 -13.26 1.84
CA THR A 182 20.65 -12.60 3.08
C THR A 182 20.40 -11.11 2.99
N TYR A 183 19.84 -10.55 4.06
CA TYR A 183 19.55 -9.13 4.22
C TYR A 183 20.25 -8.56 5.45
N ILE A 184 20.53 -7.25 5.40
CA ILE A 184 20.95 -6.44 6.55
C ILE A 184 19.85 -5.43 6.84
N VAL A 185 19.37 -5.43 8.08
CA VAL A 185 18.47 -4.42 8.65
C VAL A 185 19.30 -3.52 9.55
N GLU A 186 19.33 -2.24 9.25
CA GLU A 186 20.12 -1.24 9.98
C GLU A 186 19.26 -0.03 10.34
N GLU A 187 19.33 0.40 11.60
CA GLU A 187 18.77 1.68 12.01
C GLU A 187 19.71 2.81 11.59
N VAL A 188 19.24 3.68 10.68
CA VAL A 188 20.03 4.80 10.14
C VAL A 188 19.67 6.13 10.79
N LYS A 189 18.52 6.20 11.47
CA LYS A 189 18.10 7.38 12.24
C LYS A 189 17.26 6.93 13.44
N PRO A 190 17.59 7.37 14.66
CA PRO A 190 16.83 7.00 15.85
C PRO A 190 15.46 7.68 15.89
N ALA A 191 14.57 7.15 16.71
CA ALA A 191 13.34 7.83 17.09
C ALA A 191 13.67 9.18 17.78
N PRO A 192 12.82 10.23 17.64
CA PRO A 192 13.05 11.53 18.26
C PRO A 192 13.22 11.41 19.79
N GLY A 193 14.31 11.97 20.34
CA GLY A 193 14.64 11.91 21.76
C GLY A 193 15.34 10.63 22.20
N TYR A 194 15.88 9.86 21.27
CA TYR A 194 16.55 8.58 21.54
C TYR A 194 17.88 8.47 20.78
N ASN A 195 18.74 7.56 21.27
CA ASN A 195 20.02 7.20 20.66
C ASN A 195 19.99 5.76 20.14
N ILE A 196 20.65 5.53 19.01
CA ILE A 196 20.89 4.18 18.47
C ILE A 196 21.90 3.48 19.39
N VAL A 197 21.55 2.31 19.89
CA VAL A 197 22.40 1.50 20.80
C VAL A 197 22.71 0.11 20.26
N GLU A 198 22.05 -0.28 19.16
CA GLU A 198 22.27 -1.57 18.52
C GLU A 198 22.80 -1.40 17.10
N GLY A 199 23.70 -2.29 16.70
CA GLY A 199 24.22 -2.36 15.32
C GLY A 199 23.26 -3.06 14.36
N PRO A 200 23.65 -3.13 13.07
CA PRO A 200 22.85 -3.82 12.06
C PRO A 200 22.67 -5.30 12.37
N LYS A 201 21.51 -5.86 11.97
CA LYS A 201 21.15 -7.26 12.15
C LYS A 201 21.04 -7.95 10.79
N THR A 202 21.59 -9.17 10.72
CA THR A 202 21.53 -9.99 9.51
C THR A 202 20.32 -10.93 9.58
N VAL A 203 19.57 -11.01 8.49
CA VAL A 203 18.35 -11.83 8.34
C VAL A 203 18.48 -12.66 7.09
N TYR A 204 18.11 -13.93 7.14
CA TYR A 204 18.06 -14.82 5.99
C TYR A 204 16.61 -15.14 5.64
N ILE A 205 16.22 -14.87 4.39
CA ILE A 205 14.93 -15.23 3.79
C ILE A 205 15.14 -16.47 2.93
N SER A 206 14.40 -17.54 3.22
CA SER A 206 14.54 -18.82 2.49
C SER A 206 13.81 -18.83 1.15
N GLY A 207 12.87 -17.89 0.94
CA GLY A 207 12.00 -17.83 -0.24
C GLY A 207 10.85 -18.83 -0.24
N LYS A 208 10.61 -19.50 0.91
CA LYS A 208 9.44 -20.37 1.10
C LYS A 208 8.22 -19.54 1.51
N ALA A 209 7.03 -20.06 1.23
CA ALA A 209 5.79 -19.46 1.69
C ALA A 209 5.79 -19.24 3.21
N GLN A 210 5.31 -18.07 3.65
CA GLN A 210 5.19 -17.66 5.05
C GLN A 210 6.53 -17.47 5.80
N ASP A 211 7.58 -17.11 5.07
CA ASP A 211 8.88 -16.78 5.67
C ASP A 211 8.88 -15.35 6.25
N VAL A 212 8.13 -15.16 7.32
CA VAL A 212 7.97 -13.86 8.00
C VAL A 212 8.89 -13.81 9.22
N ILE A 213 9.88 -12.91 9.16
CA ILE A 213 10.88 -12.76 10.23
C ILE A 213 10.69 -11.41 10.93
N THR A 214 10.54 -11.46 12.25
CA THR A 214 10.47 -10.25 13.09
C THR A 214 11.84 -9.97 13.71
N VAL A 215 12.32 -8.74 13.56
CA VAL A 215 13.57 -8.24 14.13
C VAL A 215 13.26 -7.08 15.08
N SER A 216 13.65 -7.24 16.36
CA SER A 216 13.45 -6.18 17.36
C SER A 216 14.71 -5.34 17.49
N PHE A 217 14.57 -4.03 17.67
CA PHE A 217 15.62 -3.08 18.00
C PHE A 217 15.19 -2.21 19.17
N ASP A 218 16.12 -1.97 20.09
CA ASP A 218 15.92 -1.08 21.23
C ASP A 218 16.68 0.22 21.02
N ASN A 219 16.17 1.35 21.53
CA ASN A 219 16.90 2.58 21.67
C ASN A 219 16.93 3.02 23.13
N SER A 220 17.99 3.71 23.53
CA SER A 220 18.05 4.37 24.83
C SER A 220 17.51 5.80 24.70
N PRO A 221 16.67 6.26 25.66
CA PRO A 221 16.24 7.66 25.67
C PRO A 221 17.44 8.59 25.88
N ASP A 222 17.35 9.81 25.33
CA ASP A 222 18.31 10.86 25.59
C ASP A 222 18.38 11.16 27.09
N GLY A 223 19.59 11.39 27.61
CA GLY A 223 19.78 11.80 28.98
C GLY A 223 19.16 13.18 29.23
N THR A 224 18.44 13.32 30.35
CA THR A 224 17.90 14.60 30.77
C THR A 224 18.55 15.05 32.07
N LEU A 225 18.92 16.34 32.13
CA LEU A 225 19.41 16.96 33.35
C LEU A 225 18.33 17.89 33.91
N LEU A 226 17.80 17.54 35.06
CA LEU A 226 16.88 18.41 35.80
C LEU A 226 17.65 19.18 36.88
N ILE A 227 17.80 20.51 36.72
CA ILE A 227 18.36 21.38 37.71
C ILE A 227 17.22 22.07 38.46
N LYS A 228 17.12 21.81 39.78
CA LYS A 228 16.12 22.42 40.65
C LYS A 228 16.80 23.38 41.61
N LYS A 229 16.55 24.70 41.48
CA LYS A 229 16.96 25.68 42.46
C LYS A 229 15.93 25.76 43.58
N VAL A 230 16.36 25.57 44.82
CA VAL A 230 15.49 25.60 46.01
C VAL A 230 15.99 26.59 47.03
N ASP A 231 15.10 27.03 47.91
CA ASP A 231 15.45 27.87 49.07
C ASP A 231 16.27 27.05 50.09
N ALA A 232 17.38 27.62 50.58
CA ALA A 232 18.29 26.92 51.46
C ALA A 232 17.66 26.58 52.83
N LYS A 233 16.67 27.39 53.25
CA LYS A 233 15.97 27.19 54.56
C LYS A 233 14.67 26.38 54.39
N ASN A 234 14.15 26.30 53.17
CA ASN A 234 12.97 25.52 52.84
C ASN A 234 13.17 24.78 51.49
N PRO A 235 13.76 23.57 51.49
CA PRO A 235 14.10 22.84 50.26
C PRO A 235 12.86 22.42 49.42
N THR A 236 11.67 22.53 49.92
CA THR A 236 10.44 22.26 49.15
C THR A 236 10.02 23.46 48.30
N LYS A 237 10.52 24.67 48.62
CA LYS A 237 10.26 25.91 47.90
C LYS A 237 11.18 26.04 46.70
N VAL A 238 10.63 25.97 45.51
CA VAL A 238 11.36 26.16 44.25
C VAL A 238 11.57 27.65 43.98
N LEU A 239 12.77 28.03 43.55
CA LEU A 239 13.14 29.42 43.23
C LEU A 239 13.25 29.60 41.72
N ALA A 240 12.39 30.46 41.16
CA ALA A 240 12.40 30.83 39.76
C ALA A 240 13.48 31.87 39.41
N GLY A 241 13.87 31.97 38.14
CA GLY A 241 14.76 33.02 37.63
C GLY A 241 16.26 32.80 37.86
N ALA A 242 16.70 31.70 38.48
CA ALA A 242 18.12 31.38 38.61
C ALA A 242 18.74 31.06 37.23
N LYS A 243 19.87 31.69 36.94
CA LYS A 243 20.70 31.42 35.74
C LYS A 243 21.86 30.50 36.13
N PHE A 244 22.02 29.43 35.33
CA PHE A 244 23.15 28.50 35.46
C PHE A 244 24.07 28.65 34.26
N ARG A 245 25.38 28.51 34.47
CA ARG A 245 26.41 28.47 33.44
C ARG A 245 27.19 27.17 33.57
#